data_18bb53a7527fcbfd89f6eca114b5eb18
#
_entry.id   18bb53a7527fcbfd89f6eca114b5eb18
#
_cell.length_a   1.000
_cell.length_b   1.000
_cell.length_c   1.000
_cell.angle_alpha   90.00
_cell.angle_beta   90.00
_cell.angle_gamma   90.00
#
_symmetry.space_group_name_H-M   'P 1'
#
loop_
_entity.id
_entity.type
_entity.pdbx_description
1 polymer ?
#
loop_
_entity_poly.entity_id
_entity_poly.type
_entity_poly.pdbx_seq_one_letter_code
_entity_poly.pdbx_strand_id
1 'polypeptide(L)'
;MTKLDKRRKYYLILDCETATLPYAAKFPADVKKNVAIAKPLIYDLGWQIVDIHGKVYKRASYLISEIFSVPAVFNTAYYASKRPIYLERLKNKEITLADWNTAIAELIEDLDAVEAVGAYNSMFDYKKALPFTDLYISKLYSPDFFDWEAYQNDRCEAIAHGSKPHSQKEFEPDVFRFHGKTYPLFDLWGLSCEHLLNNPDYKQMCYDNEWKTASGKYYPTNAEKAYAYCFQQEDFEEAHTALE
;
A
#
# COMPACT_ATOMS: atom_id res chain seq x y z
N MET A 1 3.92 -5.56 24.84
CA MET A 1 4.86 -5.62 23.68
C MET A 1 5.94 -6.65 23.94
N THR A 2 6.12 -7.61 23.05
CA THR A 2 7.23 -8.55 23.12
C THR A 2 8.50 -7.79 22.74
N LYS A 3 9.43 -7.66 23.68
CA LYS A 3 10.69 -6.93 23.42
C LYS A 3 11.50 -7.69 22.37
N LEU A 4 11.80 -7.03 21.25
CA LEU A 4 12.61 -7.63 20.19
C LEU A 4 14.01 -7.96 20.69
N ASP A 5 14.53 -9.14 20.35
CA ASP A 5 15.89 -9.56 20.70
C ASP A 5 16.88 -8.89 19.74
N LYS A 6 17.68 -7.95 20.23
CA LYS A 6 18.66 -7.18 19.45
C LYS A 6 19.72 -8.03 18.72
N ARG A 7 19.82 -9.33 19.01
CA ARG A 7 20.71 -10.26 18.33
C ARG A 7 20.10 -10.87 17.06
N ARG A 8 18.80 -10.63 16.79
CA ARG A 8 18.09 -11.16 15.64
C ARG A 8 17.83 -10.02 14.64
N LYS A 9 17.71 -10.40 13.38
CA LYS A 9 17.30 -9.51 12.30
C LYS A 9 15.79 -9.56 12.14
N TYR A 10 15.20 -8.39 12.05
CA TYR A 10 13.77 -8.23 11.84
C TYR A 10 13.53 -7.40 10.59
N TYR A 11 12.39 -7.63 10.00
CA TYR A 11 11.92 -6.95 8.79
C TYR A 11 10.52 -6.42 9.03
N LEU A 12 10.23 -5.23 8.54
CA LEU A 12 8.88 -4.67 8.58
C LEU A 12 8.24 -4.83 7.21
N ILE A 13 7.13 -5.55 7.17
CA ILE A 13 6.30 -5.71 5.99
C ILE A 13 5.08 -4.84 6.16
N LEU A 14 4.86 -3.94 5.20
CA LEU A 14 3.78 -2.97 5.20
C LEU A 14 2.89 -3.17 4.00
N ASP A 15 1.61 -2.93 4.20
CA ASP A 15 0.62 -2.79 3.16
C ASP A 15 -0.31 -1.62 3.45
N CYS A 16 -0.91 -1.02 2.43
CA CYS A 16 -1.87 0.05 2.62
C CYS A 16 -2.98 0.06 1.58
N GLU A 17 -4.20 0.38 2.04
CA GLU A 17 -5.31 0.67 1.16
C GLU A 17 -5.53 2.17 1.02
N THR A 18 -5.87 2.61 -0.19
CA THR A 18 -5.87 4.03 -0.50
C THR A 18 -7.17 4.53 -1.12
N ALA A 19 -7.47 5.78 -0.80
CA ALA A 19 -8.42 6.63 -1.48
C ALA A 19 -7.69 7.70 -2.30
N THR A 20 -8.40 8.65 -2.86
CA THR A 20 -7.83 9.83 -3.51
C THR A 20 -8.65 11.07 -3.18
N LEU A 21 -8.17 12.23 -3.58
CA LEU A 21 -8.94 13.47 -3.45
C LEU A 21 -10.10 13.50 -4.45
N PRO A 22 -11.26 14.03 -4.06
CA PRO A 22 -12.34 14.32 -4.99
C PRO A 22 -11.87 15.23 -6.13
N TYR A 23 -12.43 15.06 -7.32
CA TYR A 23 -12.19 15.90 -8.47
C TYR A 23 -13.43 15.97 -9.37
N ALA A 24 -13.50 16.97 -10.22
CA ALA A 24 -14.65 17.21 -11.06
C ALA A 24 -15.00 16.00 -11.94
N ALA A 25 -16.29 15.71 -12.07
CA ALA A 25 -16.81 14.58 -12.87
C ALA A 25 -16.53 14.73 -14.38
N LYS A 26 -16.15 15.93 -14.85
CA LYS A 26 -15.87 16.23 -16.26
C LYS A 26 -14.76 15.38 -16.90
N PHE A 27 -13.85 14.82 -16.08
CA PHE A 27 -12.74 14.04 -16.62
C PHE A 27 -13.11 12.57 -16.85
N PRO A 28 -12.59 11.94 -17.91
CA PRO A 28 -12.75 10.51 -18.16
C PRO A 28 -12.20 9.65 -17.03
N ALA A 29 -12.74 8.43 -16.87
CA ALA A 29 -12.40 7.53 -15.77
C ALA A 29 -10.92 7.09 -15.78
N ASP A 30 -10.33 6.90 -16.96
CA ASP A 30 -8.91 6.55 -17.14
C ASP A 30 -7.98 7.69 -16.70
N VAL A 31 -8.31 8.94 -17.01
CA VAL A 31 -7.57 10.12 -16.55
C VAL A 31 -7.61 10.20 -15.04
N LYS A 32 -8.80 10.08 -14.43
CA LYS A 32 -8.99 10.09 -12.98
C LYS A 32 -8.21 8.96 -12.30
N LYS A 33 -8.24 7.74 -12.87
CA LYS A 33 -7.50 6.60 -12.35
C LYS A 33 -6.00 6.85 -12.34
N ASN A 34 -5.46 7.43 -13.41
CA ASN A 34 -4.02 7.75 -13.49
C ASN A 34 -3.61 8.80 -12.45
N VAL A 35 -4.45 9.81 -12.21
CA VAL A 35 -4.19 10.81 -11.18
C VAL A 35 -4.27 10.19 -9.77
N ALA A 36 -5.25 9.33 -9.51
CA ALA A 36 -5.42 8.63 -8.24
C ALA A 36 -4.21 7.73 -7.91
N ILE A 37 -3.74 6.95 -8.91
CA ILE A 37 -2.53 6.11 -8.75
C ILE A 37 -1.30 6.97 -8.43
N ALA A 38 -1.23 8.19 -9.01
CA ALA A 38 -0.11 9.11 -8.75
C ALA A 38 -0.16 9.75 -7.37
N LYS A 39 -1.35 9.91 -6.78
CA LYS A 39 -1.59 10.66 -5.53
C LYS A 39 -2.55 9.91 -4.60
N PRO A 40 -2.16 8.71 -4.13
CA PRO A 40 -2.96 7.92 -3.21
C PRO A 40 -2.95 8.52 -1.80
N LEU A 41 -4.08 8.42 -1.10
CA LEU A 41 -4.25 8.79 0.30
C LEU A 41 -4.57 7.55 1.11
N ILE A 42 -3.72 7.18 2.04
CA ILE A 42 -3.88 5.99 2.87
C ILE A 42 -5.06 6.18 3.83
N TYR A 43 -6.04 5.28 3.75
CA TYR A 43 -7.10 5.20 4.74
C TYR A 43 -6.97 3.96 5.65
N ASP A 44 -6.29 2.90 5.19
CA ASP A 44 -5.96 1.71 5.96
C ASP A 44 -4.46 1.46 5.86
N LEU A 45 -3.79 1.41 7.00
CA LEU A 45 -2.35 1.25 7.13
C LEU A 45 -2.06 0.08 8.05
N GLY A 46 -1.45 -0.96 7.51
CA GLY A 46 -1.09 -2.15 8.25
C GLY A 46 0.39 -2.51 8.11
N TRP A 47 0.99 -3.05 9.18
CA TRP A 47 2.33 -3.63 9.08
C TRP A 47 2.55 -4.74 10.09
N GLN A 48 3.52 -5.56 9.77
CA GLN A 48 3.98 -6.64 10.63
C GLN A 48 5.50 -6.58 10.77
N ILE A 49 6.00 -6.87 11.96
CA ILE A 49 7.42 -7.14 12.18
C ILE A 49 7.61 -8.66 12.19
N VAL A 50 8.44 -9.14 11.28
CA VAL A 50 8.72 -10.56 11.08
C VAL A 50 10.22 -10.85 11.14
N ASP A 51 10.60 -12.09 11.41
CA ASP A 51 11.98 -12.56 11.19
C ASP A 51 12.13 -13.21 9.80
N ILE A 52 13.34 -13.65 9.47
CA ILE A 52 13.66 -14.29 8.18
C ILE A 52 12.85 -15.59 7.92
N HIS A 53 12.24 -16.17 8.94
CA HIS A 53 11.41 -17.36 8.83
C HIS A 53 9.92 -17.05 8.75
N GLY A 54 9.53 -15.75 8.65
CA GLY A 54 8.15 -15.30 8.59
C GLY A 54 7.42 -15.33 9.93
N LYS A 55 8.12 -15.58 11.04
CA LYS A 55 7.49 -15.52 12.36
C LYS A 55 7.15 -14.07 12.71
N VAL A 56 5.89 -13.83 13.02
CA VAL A 56 5.37 -12.50 13.39
C VAL A 56 5.65 -12.21 14.86
N TYR A 57 6.20 -11.05 15.15
CA TYR A 57 6.51 -10.52 16.47
C TYR A 57 5.62 -9.36 16.88
N LYS A 58 5.19 -8.57 15.93
CA LYS A 58 4.26 -7.46 16.13
C LYS A 58 3.36 -7.31 14.91
N ARG A 59 2.11 -6.87 15.16
CA ARG A 59 1.16 -6.41 14.13
C ARG A 59 0.60 -5.08 14.56
N ALA A 60 0.39 -4.19 13.62
CA ALA A 60 -0.33 -2.95 13.79
C ALA A 60 -1.26 -2.71 12.61
N SER A 61 -2.45 -2.17 12.88
CA SER A 61 -3.45 -1.87 11.85
C SER A 61 -4.24 -0.64 12.26
N TYR A 62 -4.23 0.36 11.39
CA TYR A 62 -4.83 1.67 11.64
C TYR A 62 -5.72 2.11 10.49
N LEU A 63 -6.96 2.50 10.80
CA LEU A 63 -7.74 3.35 9.94
C LEU A 63 -7.39 4.81 10.22
N ILE A 64 -7.00 5.54 9.20
CA ILE A 64 -6.57 6.93 9.31
C ILE A 64 -7.80 7.84 9.30
N SER A 65 -8.07 8.45 10.45
CA SER A 65 -9.31 9.19 10.70
C SER A 65 -9.55 10.34 9.71
N GLU A 66 -8.49 11.05 9.31
CA GLU A 66 -8.55 12.19 8.38
C GLU A 66 -8.99 11.79 6.97
N ILE A 67 -8.88 10.50 6.63
CA ILE A 67 -9.26 9.97 5.31
C ILE A 67 -10.51 9.09 5.45
N PHE A 68 -10.48 8.10 6.33
CA PHE A 68 -11.58 7.13 6.50
C PHE A 68 -12.89 7.77 6.98
N SER A 69 -12.79 8.76 7.89
CA SER A 69 -13.97 9.44 8.45
C SER A 69 -14.52 10.57 7.58
N VAL A 70 -13.87 10.88 6.45
CA VAL A 70 -14.32 11.90 5.49
C VAL A 70 -14.98 11.23 4.29
N PRO A 71 -16.34 11.17 4.22
CA PRO A 71 -17.04 10.41 3.18
C PRO A 71 -16.68 10.84 1.76
N ALA A 72 -16.47 12.14 1.52
CA ALA A 72 -16.10 12.66 0.21
C ALA A 72 -14.76 12.11 -0.29
N VAL A 73 -13.81 11.82 0.62
CA VAL A 73 -12.51 11.23 0.28
C VAL A 73 -12.62 9.70 0.27
N PHE A 74 -13.13 9.10 1.33
CA PHE A 74 -13.20 7.63 1.44
C PHE A 74 -13.99 6.98 0.28
N ASN A 75 -15.09 7.60 -0.16
CA ASN A 75 -15.89 7.07 -1.27
C ASN A 75 -15.17 7.05 -2.63
N THR A 76 -13.98 7.64 -2.74
CA THR A 76 -13.11 7.53 -3.92
C THR A 76 -12.24 6.27 -3.91
N ALA A 77 -12.16 5.56 -2.77
CA ALA A 77 -11.40 4.33 -2.66
C ALA A 77 -11.95 3.23 -3.56
N TYR A 78 -11.05 2.43 -4.12
CA TYR A 78 -11.46 1.28 -4.94
C TYR A 78 -12.32 0.30 -4.14
N TYR A 79 -12.00 0.09 -2.87
CA TYR A 79 -12.72 -0.80 -1.95
C TYR A 79 -13.67 -0.06 -1.00
N ALA A 80 -14.21 1.09 -1.39
CA ALA A 80 -15.16 1.85 -0.57
C ALA A 80 -16.39 1.03 -0.13
N SER A 81 -16.81 0.05 -0.95
CA SER A 81 -17.90 -0.90 -0.63
C SER A 81 -17.60 -1.80 0.58
N LYS A 82 -16.34 -1.98 0.96
CA LYS A 82 -15.92 -2.77 2.13
C LYS A 82 -16.04 -2.01 3.46
N ARG A 83 -16.53 -0.77 3.46
CA ARG A 83 -16.74 0.02 4.70
C ARG A 83 -17.44 -0.74 5.84
N PRO A 84 -18.48 -1.57 5.59
CA PRO A 84 -19.11 -2.34 6.67
C PRO A 84 -18.14 -3.31 7.37
N ILE A 85 -17.21 -3.94 6.63
CA ILE A 85 -16.19 -4.84 7.17
C ILE A 85 -15.25 -4.07 8.10
N TYR A 86 -14.78 -2.89 7.70
CA TYR A 86 -13.96 -2.03 8.53
C TYR A 86 -14.66 -1.61 9.83
N LEU A 87 -15.95 -1.26 9.77
CA LEU A 87 -16.73 -0.90 10.95
C LEU A 87 -16.90 -2.08 11.91
N GLU A 88 -17.06 -3.30 11.40
CA GLU A 88 -17.11 -4.51 12.21
C GLU A 88 -15.77 -4.78 12.90
N ARG A 89 -14.67 -4.69 12.17
CA ARG A 89 -13.30 -4.87 12.70
C ARG A 89 -12.95 -3.83 13.76
N LEU A 90 -13.38 -2.57 13.59
CA LEU A 90 -13.27 -1.53 14.63
C LEU A 90 -14.05 -1.91 15.89
N LYS A 91 -15.29 -2.39 15.73
CA LYS A 91 -16.12 -2.83 16.86
C LYS A 91 -15.49 -4.00 17.63
N ASN A 92 -14.86 -4.92 16.88
CA ASN A 92 -14.18 -6.09 17.43
C ASN A 92 -12.78 -5.76 17.99
N LYS A 93 -12.29 -4.52 17.82
CA LYS A 93 -10.94 -4.06 18.20
C LYS A 93 -9.81 -4.80 17.47
N GLU A 94 -10.07 -5.25 16.26
CA GLU A 94 -9.09 -5.88 15.38
C GLU A 94 -8.23 -4.82 14.65
N ILE A 95 -8.77 -3.62 14.48
CA ILE A 95 -8.15 -2.46 13.87
C ILE A 95 -8.43 -1.22 14.71
N THR A 96 -7.54 -0.23 14.69
CA THR A 96 -7.65 1.00 15.47
C THR A 96 -7.95 2.19 14.57
N LEU A 97 -8.97 2.99 14.90
CA LEU A 97 -9.15 4.31 14.28
C LEU A 97 -8.27 5.32 15.02
N ALA A 98 -7.34 5.92 14.32
CA ALA A 98 -6.41 6.91 14.87
C ALA A 98 -6.15 8.05 13.88
N ASP A 99 -5.65 9.17 14.37
CA ASP A 99 -5.09 10.20 13.52
C ASP A 99 -3.74 9.75 12.93
N TRP A 100 -3.35 10.40 11.84
CA TRP A 100 -2.11 10.09 11.11
C TRP A 100 -0.87 10.15 12.00
N ASN A 101 -0.77 11.22 12.82
CA ASN A 101 0.41 11.41 13.65
C ASN A 101 0.59 10.28 14.66
N THR A 102 -0.50 9.80 15.24
CA THR A 102 -0.49 8.65 16.16
C THR A 102 -0.02 7.37 15.45
N ALA A 103 -0.57 7.06 14.28
CA ALA A 103 -0.19 5.88 13.52
C ALA A 103 1.27 5.95 13.05
N ILE A 104 1.71 7.11 12.56
CA ILE A 104 3.08 7.31 12.06
C ILE A 104 4.12 7.32 13.18
N ALA A 105 3.79 7.84 14.36
CA ALA A 105 4.71 7.78 15.50
C ALA A 105 5.05 6.31 15.85
N GLU A 106 4.06 5.42 15.90
CA GLU A 106 4.29 4.00 16.13
C GLU A 106 5.06 3.34 14.96
N LEU A 107 4.70 3.68 13.72
CA LEU A 107 5.42 3.16 12.54
C LEU A 107 6.90 3.55 12.57
N ILE A 108 7.25 4.79 12.92
CA ILE A 108 8.64 5.26 13.00
C ILE A 108 9.42 4.49 14.10
N GLU A 109 8.80 4.24 15.26
CA GLU A 109 9.43 3.41 16.29
C GLU A 109 9.74 1.99 15.80
N ASP A 110 8.82 1.41 15.03
CA ASP A 110 8.97 0.07 14.47
C ASP A 110 9.98 0.03 13.31
N LEU A 111 10.01 1.06 12.47
CA LEU A 111 11.01 1.22 11.40
C LEU A 111 12.43 1.28 11.98
N ASP A 112 12.61 1.94 13.13
CA ASP A 112 13.91 2.04 13.80
C ASP A 112 14.37 0.73 14.46
N ALA A 113 13.47 -0.23 14.60
CA ALA A 113 13.74 -1.51 15.24
C ALA A 113 14.07 -2.65 14.27
N VAL A 114 14.02 -2.39 12.95
CA VAL A 114 14.20 -3.40 11.90
C VAL A 114 15.41 -3.14 11.01
N GLU A 115 15.91 -4.19 10.34
CA GLU A 115 17.05 -4.12 9.41
C GLU A 115 16.65 -3.54 8.04
N ALA A 116 15.45 -3.89 7.57
CA ALA A 116 14.94 -3.46 6.29
C ALA A 116 13.41 -3.48 6.28
N VAL A 117 12.84 -2.80 5.30
CA VAL A 117 11.40 -2.70 5.10
C VAL A 117 10.99 -3.24 3.73
N GLY A 118 9.78 -3.77 3.63
CA GLY A 118 9.28 -4.34 2.38
C GLY A 118 7.77 -4.24 2.25
N ALA A 119 7.29 -4.37 1.02
CA ALA A 119 5.88 -4.47 0.67
C ALA A 119 5.70 -5.27 -0.61
N TYR A 120 4.49 -5.73 -0.86
CA TYR A 120 4.14 -6.28 -2.17
C TYR A 120 3.84 -5.13 -3.13
N ASN A 121 4.77 -4.80 -4.03
CA ASN A 121 4.81 -3.55 -4.80
C ASN A 121 5.23 -2.33 -3.96
N SER A 122 6.40 -2.42 -3.34
CA SER A 122 6.97 -1.41 -2.45
C SER A 122 7.04 0.01 -3.03
N MET A 123 7.03 0.11 -4.36
CA MET A 123 6.92 1.38 -5.09
C MET A 123 5.65 2.14 -4.78
N PHE A 124 4.54 1.42 -4.63
CA PHE A 124 3.26 2.04 -4.34
C PHE A 124 3.23 2.51 -2.89
N ASP A 125 3.51 1.64 -1.95
CA ASP A 125 3.35 1.92 -0.53
C ASP A 125 4.37 2.94 -0.02
N TYR A 126 5.65 2.64 -0.19
CA TYR A 126 6.74 3.44 0.39
C TYR A 126 7.11 4.68 -0.44
N LYS A 127 6.95 4.65 -1.76
CA LYS A 127 7.39 5.75 -2.63
C LYS A 127 6.27 6.70 -3.05
N LYS A 128 5.01 6.29 -2.93
CA LYS A 128 3.86 7.11 -3.33
C LYS A 128 2.90 7.34 -2.17
N ALA A 129 2.32 6.27 -1.61
CA ALA A 129 1.22 6.39 -0.67
C ALA A 129 1.65 7.04 0.65
N LEU A 130 2.68 6.51 1.32
CA LEU A 130 3.18 7.07 2.58
C LEU A 130 3.63 8.53 2.44
N PRO A 131 4.55 8.90 1.51
CA PRO A 131 5.02 10.29 1.43
C PRO A 131 3.93 11.27 1.02
N PHE A 132 3.00 10.86 0.15
CA PHE A 132 1.94 11.76 -0.25
C PHE A 132 0.90 11.96 0.84
N THR A 133 0.53 10.92 1.57
CA THR A 133 -0.39 11.04 2.72
C THR A 133 0.21 11.93 3.80
N ASP A 134 1.50 11.75 4.10
CA ASP A 134 2.21 12.59 5.07
C ASP A 134 2.21 14.07 4.66
N LEU A 135 2.51 14.35 3.40
CA LEU A 135 2.43 15.69 2.84
C LEU A 135 1.00 16.26 2.90
N TYR A 136 0.00 15.48 2.51
CA TYR A 136 -1.40 15.90 2.52
C TYR A 136 -1.84 16.27 3.94
N ILE A 137 -1.60 15.40 4.92
CA ILE A 137 -1.98 15.64 6.31
C ILE A 137 -1.24 16.86 6.88
N SER A 138 0.06 17.02 6.58
CA SER A 138 0.81 18.20 7.00
C SER A 138 0.21 19.51 6.49
N LYS A 139 -0.37 19.48 5.29
CA LYS A 139 -1.05 20.65 4.69
C LYS A 139 -2.46 20.87 5.24
N LEU A 140 -3.19 19.82 5.64
CA LEU A 140 -4.49 19.96 6.31
C LEU A 140 -4.38 20.78 7.61
N TYR A 141 -3.29 20.61 8.34
CA TYR A 141 -3.05 21.30 9.61
C TYR A 141 -2.18 22.56 9.45
N SER A 142 -1.80 22.91 8.24
CA SER A 142 -1.10 24.15 7.96
C SER A 142 -2.04 25.35 8.04
N PRO A 143 -1.58 26.51 8.53
CA PRO A 143 -2.35 27.74 8.47
C PRO A 143 -2.54 28.25 7.03
N ASP A 144 -1.72 27.80 6.09
CA ASP A 144 -1.81 28.17 4.68
C ASP A 144 -2.86 27.30 3.99
N PHE A 145 -3.90 27.96 3.44
CA PHE A 145 -4.89 27.26 2.65
C PHE A 145 -4.27 26.68 1.39
N PHE A 146 -4.52 25.40 1.12
CA PHE A 146 -4.14 24.75 -0.13
C PHE A 146 -5.40 24.11 -0.76
N ASP A 147 -5.72 24.53 -1.97
CA ASP A 147 -6.86 24.00 -2.71
C ASP A 147 -6.49 22.66 -3.38
N TRP A 148 -6.75 21.57 -2.67
CA TRP A 148 -6.48 20.22 -3.15
C TRP A 148 -7.37 19.81 -4.34
N GLU A 149 -8.59 20.34 -4.42
CA GLU A 149 -9.49 20.05 -5.53
C GLU A 149 -8.98 20.70 -6.82
N ALA A 150 -8.60 21.97 -6.76
CA ALA A 150 -7.96 22.66 -7.88
C ALA A 150 -6.70 21.95 -8.33
N TYR A 151 -5.80 21.61 -7.39
CA TYR A 151 -4.60 20.85 -7.68
C TYR A 151 -4.87 19.52 -8.38
N GLN A 152 -5.88 18.77 -7.93
CA GLN A 152 -6.26 17.48 -8.52
C GLN A 152 -6.83 17.65 -9.92
N ASN A 153 -7.64 18.69 -10.13
CA ASN A 153 -8.21 19.02 -11.44
C ASN A 153 -7.12 19.42 -12.44
N ASP A 154 -6.15 20.24 -12.05
CA ASP A 154 -4.99 20.60 -12.90
C ASP A 154 -4.19 19.35 -13.31
N ARG A 155 -4.03 18.40 -12.40
CA ARG A 155 -3.40 17.11 -12.69
C ARG A 155 -4.19 16.30 -13.72
N CYS A 156 -5.52 16.26 -13.59
CA CYS A 156 -6.39 15.60 -14.57
C CYS A 156 -6.28 16.26 -15.96
N GLU A 157 -6.24 17.58 -16.04
CA GLU A 157 -6.06 18.30 -17.30
C GLU A 157 -4.71 17.99 -17.93
N ALA A 158 -3.64 18.03 -17.16
CA ALA A 158 -2.30 17.68 -17.65
C ALA A 158 -2.25 16.26 -18.25
N ILE A 159 -2.86 15.27 -17.60
CA ILE A 159 -2.91 13.90 -18.10
C ILE A 159 -3.79 13.78 -19.34
N ALA A 160 -4.95 14.45 -19.36
CA ALA A 160 -5.83 14.48 -20.53
C ALA A 160 -5.14 15.06 -21.78
N HIS A 161 -4.19 15.97 -21.58
CA HIS A 161 -3.33 16.54 -22.64
C HIS A 161 -2.04 15.76 -22.90
N GLY A 162 -1.93 14.51 -22.42
CA GLY A 162 -0.83 13.60 -22.74
C GLY A 162 0.38 13.66 -21.79
N SER A 163 0.29 14.38 -20.68
CA SER A 163 1.32 14.36 -19.65
C SER A 163 1.37 13.00 -18.96
N LYS A 164 2.58 12.46 -18.74
CA LYS A 164 2.75 11.23 -17.97
C LYS A 164 2.57 11.49 -16.49
N PRO A 165 1.80 10.67 -15.75
CA PRO A 165 1.54 10.86 -14.31
C PRO A 165 2.77 10.73 -13.42
N HIS A 166 3.86 10.16 -13.94
CA HIS A 166 5.11 9.90 -13.22
C HIS A 166 6.34 10.29 -14.03
N SER A 167 7.29 10.98 -13.40
CA SER A 167 8.67 10.94 -13.86
C SER A 167 9.36 9.74 -13.18
N GLN A 168 9.89 8.82 -13.96
CA GLN A 168 10.68 7.69 -13.43
C GLN A 168 12.09 8.11 -12.96
N LYS A 169 12.41 9.42 -13.01
CA LYS A 169 13.78 9.92 -12.85
C LYS A 169 14.29 10.01 -11.40
N GLU A 170 13.44 9.83 -10.39
CA GLU A 170 13.83 10.01 -8.97
C GLU A 170 13.72 8.73 -8.16
N PHE A 171 13.85 7.59 -8.82
CA PHE A 171 13.62 6.31 -8.17
C PHE A 171 14.94 5.67 -7.69
N GLU A 172 15.12 5.60 -6.38
CA GLU A 172 16.10 4.73 -5.73
C GLU A 172 15.38 3.45 -5.28
N PRO A 173 15.51 2.32 -5.98
CA PRO A 173 14.69 1.14 -5.74
C PRO A 173 14.87 0.54 -4.34
N ASP A 174 16.10 0.57 -3.83
CA ASP A 174 16.50 -0.19 -2.65
C ASP A 174 16.51 0.65 -1.35
N VAL A 175 15.93 1.86 -1.39
CA VAL A 175 15.99 2.81 -0.28
C VAL A 175 14.65 3.50 -0.05
N PHE A 176 14.19 3.50 1.19
CA PHE A 176 13.08 4.31 1.67
C PHE A 176 13.58 5.44 2.57
N ARG A 177 13.19 6.68 2.26
CA ARG A 177 13.51 7.87 3.06
C ARG A 177 12.23 8.41 3.69
N PHE A 178 12.22 8.52 5.01
CA PHE A 178 11.06 8.99 5.74
C PHE A 178 11.48 9.71 7.03
N HIS A 179 10.89 10.87 7.30
CA HIS A 179 11.19 11.70 8.47
C HIS A 179 12.71 11.87 8.76
N GLY A 180 13.49 12.16 7.69
CA GLY A 180 14.92 12.39 7.78
C GLY A 180 15.79 11.15 7.98
N LYS A 181 15.21 9.94 8.00
CA LYS A 181 15.91 8.66 8.10
C LYS A 181 15.87 7.90 6.79
N THR A 182 16.77 6.94 6.67
CA THR A 182 16.93 6.10 5.48
C THR A 182 16.89 4.64 5.89
N TYR A 183 16.05 3.86 5.23
CA TYR A 183 15.84 2.44 5.50
C TYR A 183 16.12 1.64 4.23
N PRO A 184 16.82 0.48 4.32
CA PRO A 184 16.89 -0.47 3.21
C PRO A 184 15.49 -0.94 2.83
N LEU A 185 15.19 -0.95 1.53
CA LEU A 185 13.88 -1.32 0.99
C LEU A 185 14.01 -2.52 0.07
N PHE A 186 13.11 -3.49 0.18
CA PHE A 186 12.98 -4.59 -0.77
C PHE A 186 11.55 -4.71 -1.28
N ASP A 187 11.41 -5.26 -2.48
CA ASP A 187 10.13 -5.45 -3.15
C ASP A 187 9.76 -6.94 -3.19
N LEU A 188 8.73 -7.33 -2.44
CA LEU A 188 8.24 -8.70 -2.41
C LEU A 188 7.68 -9.14 -3.77
N TRP A 189 7.09 -8.23 -4.54
CA TRP A 189 6.64 -8.55 -5.90
C TRP A 189 7.83 -8.88 -6.82
N GLY A 190 8.90 -8.08 -6.76
CA GLY A 190 10.13 -8.35 -7.53
C GLY A 190 10.73 -9.71 -7.18
N LEU A 191 10.84 -10.02 -5.88
CA LEU A 191 11.30 -11.34 -5.41
C LEU A 191 10.37 -12.47 -5.86
N SER A 192 9.05 -12.26 -5.80
CA SER A 192 8.06 -13.25 -6.28
C SER A 192 8.21 -13.50 -7.77
N CYS A 193 8.38 -12.44 -8.59
CA CYS A 193 8.64 -12.59 -10.02
C CYS A 193 9.89 -13.43 -10.29
N GLU A 194 10.99 -13.16 -9.60
CA GLU A 194 12.24 -13.89 -9.77
C GLU A 194 12.08 -15.37 -9.41
N HIS A 195 11.46 -15.68 -8.28
CA HIS A 195 11.28 -17.06 -7.83
C HIS A 195 10.22 -17.82 -8.61
N LEU A 196 9.04 -17.24 -8.79
CA LEU A 196 7.89 -17.95 -9.36
C LEU A 196 8.04 -18.15 -10.87
N LEU A 197 8.48 -17.12 -11.60
CA LEU A 197 8.59 -17.23 -13.06
C LEU A 197 9.74 -18.15 -13.51
N ASN A 198 10.66 -18.48 -12.63
CA ASN A 198 11.72 -19.47 -12.89
C ASN A 198 11.38 -20.88 -12.36
N ASN A 199 10.26 -21.02 -11.62
CA ASN A 199 9.87 -22.28 -11.00
C ASN A 199 8.95 -23.10 -11.91
N PRO A 200 9.33 -24.32 -12.34
CA PRO A 200 8.52 -25.17 -13.20
C PRO A 200 7.22 -25.64 -12.51
N ASP A 201 7.24 -25.88 -11.20
CA ASP A 201 6.05 -26.34 -10.47
C ASP A 201 4.99 -25.23 -10.39
N TYR A 202 5.42 -23.97 -10.21
CA TYR A 202 4.53 -22.83 -10.29
C TYR A 202 3.88 -22.67 -11.68
N LYS A 203 4.68 -22.84 -12.72
CA LYS A 203 4.17 -22.79 -14.10
C LYS A 203 3.17 -23.92 -14.37
N GLN A 204 3.43 -25.11 -13.85
CA GLN A 204 2.50 -26.23 -13.98
C GLN A 204 1.20 -25.93 -13.23
N MET A 205 1.27 -25.43 -11.98
CA MET A 205 0.08 -25.02 -11.23
C MET A 205 -0.73 -23.93 -11.97
N CYS A 206 -0.05 -22.93 -12.56
CA CYS A 206 -0.72 -21.93 -13.38
C CYS A 206 -1.40 -22.54 -14.61
N TYR A 207 -0.79 -23.55 -15.23
CA TYR A 207 -1.37 -24.24 -16.36
C TYR A 207 -2.61 -25.04 -15.96
N ASP A 208 -2.54 -25.82 -14.88
CA ASP A 208 -3.61 -26.68 -14.38
C ASP A 208 -4.82 -25.85 -13.92
N ASN A 209 -4.60 -24.68 -13.34
CA ASN A 209 -5.62 -23.75 -12.88
C ASN A 209 -6.03 -22.68 -13.92
N GLU A 210 -5.52 -22.75 -15.15
CA GLU A 210 -5.78 -21.77 -16.20
C GLU A 210 -5.41 -20.31 -15.81
N TRP A 211 -4.48 -20.13 -14.88
CA TRP A 211 -4.05 -18.82 -14.42
C TRP A 211 -3.18 -18.11 -15.46
N LYS A 212 -3.66 -16.97 -15.95
CA LYS A 212 -2.96 -16.12 -16.91
C LYS A 212 -3.15 -14.64 -16.55
N THR A 213 -2.21 -13.81 -16.93
CA THR A 213 -2.40 -12.35 -16.89
C THR A 213 -3.55 -11.93 -17.79
N ALA A 214 -4.10 -10.72 -17.59
CA ALA A 214 -5.18 -10.18 -18.41
C ALA A 214 -4.89 -10.20 -19.93
N SER A 215 -3.61 -10.14 -20.32
CA SER A 215 -3.20 -10.28 -21.73
C SER A 215 -3.21 -11.73 -22.24
N GLY A 216 -3.39 -12.71 -21.35
CA GLY A 216 -3.28 -14.14 -21.68
C GLY A 216 -1.88 -14.65 -22.02
N LYS A 217 -0.85 -13.80 -21.96
CA LYS A 217 0.51 -14.10 -22.46
C LYS A 217 1.48 -14.57 -21.39
N TYR A 218 1.24 -14.22 -20.11
CA TYR A 218 2.19 -14.45 -19.03
C TYR A 218 1.51 -15.13 -17.84
N TYR A 219 2.31 -15.76 -16.99
CA TYR A 219 1.87 -16.25 -15.70
C TYR A 219 1.68 -15.08 -14.72
N PRO A 220 0.61 -15.06 -13.92
CA PRO A 220 0.38 -13.98 -12.94
C PRO A 220 1.39 -14.09 -11.80
N THR A 221 1.75 -12.96 -11.21
CA THR A 221 2.60 -12.87 -10.02
C THR A 221 2.03 -11.86 -9.01
N ASN A 222 0.70 -11.70 -8.99
CA ASN A 222 0.02 -10.92 -7.95
C ASN A 222 0.06 -11.65 -6.60
N ALA A 223 -0.15 -10.92 -5.52
CA ALA A 223 -0.05 -11.42 -4.16
C ALA A 223 -0.88 -12.69 -3.92
N GLU A 224 -2.15 -12.71 -4.37
CA GLU A 224 -3.02 -13.88 -4.25
C GLU A 224 -2.44 -15.14 -4.86
N LYS A 225 -1.90 -15.08 -6.08
CA LYS A 225 -1.37 -16.24 -6.78
C LYS A 225 -0.03 -16.68 -6.20
N ALA A 226 0.80 -15.74 -5.76
CA ALA A 226 2.03 -16.05 -5.02
C ALA A 226 1.71 -16.75 -3.69
N TYR A 227 0.73 -16.25 -2.94
CA TYR A 227 0.26 -16.86 -1.69
C TYR A 227 -0.31 -18.26 -1.93
N ALA A 228 -1.23 -18.39 -2.88
CA ALA A 228 -1.86 -19.67 -3.24
C ALA A 228 -0.83 -20.75 -3.54
N TYR A 229 0.23 -20.42 -4.27
CA TYR A 229 1.33 -21.35 -4.55
C TYR A 229 2.14 -21.68 -3.29
N CYS A 230 2.58 -20.66 -2.54
CA CYS A 230 3.45 -20.86 -1.39
C CYS A 230 2.78 -21.70 -0.27
N PHE A 231 1.47 -21.55 -0.11
CA PHE A 231 0.70 -22.22 0.94
C PHE A 231 -0.19 -23.35 0.43
N GLN A 232 -0.14 -23.68 -0.87
CA GLN A 232 -0.95 -24.70 -1.53
C GLN A 232 -2.45 -24.49 -1.28
N GLN A 233 -2.91 -23.25 -1.40
CA GLN A 233 -4.30 -22.82 -1.17
C GLN A 233 -4.84 -22.17 -2.45
N GLU A 234 -5.31 -22.98 -3.40
CA GLU A 234 -5.74 -22.54 -4.74
C GLU A 234 -6.93 -21.56 -4.71
N ASP A 235 -7.82 -21.68 -3.72
CA ASP A 235 -9.02 -20.86 -3.55
C ASP A 235 -8.78 -19.61 -2.68
N PHE A 236 -7.53 -19.22 -2.43
CA PHE A 236 -7.24 -18.04 -1.63
C PHE A 236 -7.72 -16.77 -2.34
N GLU A 237 -8.56 -16.00 -1.66
CA GLU A 237 -8.95 -14.64 -2.03
C GLU A 237 -8.42 -13.66 -0.98
N GLU A 238 -7.73 -12.65 -1.43
CA GLU A 238 -7.24 -11.58 -0.57
C GLU A 238 -8.42 -10.73 -0.05
N ALA A 239 -8.50 -10.51 1.25
CA ALA A 239 -9.56 -9.68 1.81
C ALA A 239 -9.42 -8.19 1.47
N HIS A 240 -8.25 -7.78 0.94
CA HIS A 240 -7.93 -6.40 0.59
C HIS A 240 -8.14 -5.46 1.78
N THR A 241 -7.52 -5.80 2.88
CA THR A 241 -7.32 -4.95 4.04
C THR A 241 -5.83 -5.00 4.40
N ALA A 242 -5.28 -3.89 4.87
CA ALA A 242 -3.82 -3.71 4.98
C ALA A 242 -3.09 -4.68 5.95
N LEU A 243 -3.76 -5.66 6.53
CA LEU A 243 -3.15 -6.67 7.43
C LEU A 243 -3.36 -8.13 7.00
N GLU A 244 -3.90 -8.39 5.82
CA GLU A 244 -4.19 -9.77 5.37
C GLU A 244 -3.34 -10.22 4.22
#